data_e193aa199801b83fb27c3de3628cf461
#
_entry.id   e193aa199801b83fb27c3de3628cf461
#
_cell.length_a   1.000
_cell.length_b   1.000
_cell.length_c   1.000
_cell.angle_alpha   90.00
_cell.angle_beta   90.00
_cell.angle_gamma   90.00
#
_symmetry.space_group_name_H-M   'P 1'
#
loop_
_entity.id
_entity.type
_entity.pdbx_description
1 polymer ?
#
loop_
_entity_poly.entity_id
_entity_poly.type
_entity_poly.pdbx_seq_one_letter_code
_entity_poly.pdbx_strand_id
1 'polypeptide(L)'
;MKPIFNLVCAVSILFLLNSCQGIKELEFKEYKNFKLEKAGFSKSTISVDLVYYNPNTFGLELKNTDLDIYINDNLLGHSAQEVQVQIPKKQQFTLPLKIDVDMKNILKNSLTTLLSKEVTIKATGKIKVGKANLYKTLPFEYSTKQEISLF
;
A
#
# COMPACT_ATOMS: atom_id res chain seq x y z
N MET A 1 24.91 -33.37 -39.04
CA MET A 1 25.24 -32.35 -38.00
C MET A 1 24.21 -31.19 -37.88
N LYS A 2 23.39 -30.91 -38.91
CA LYS A 2 22.35 -29.84 -38.86
C LYS A 2 21.16 -30.09 -37.91
N PRO A 3 20.61 -31.29 -37.68
CA PRO A 3 19.42 -31.47 -36.84
C PRO A 3 19.70 -31.29 -35.34
N ILE A 4 20.90 -31.59 -34.86
CA ILE A 4 21.25 -31.45 -33.43
C ILE A 4 21.40 -29.99 -33.05
N PHE A 5 21.94 -29.16 -33.94
CA PHE A 5 22.07 -27.72 -33.70
C PHE A 5 20.71 -27.02 -33.61
N ASN A 6 19.75 -27.38 -34.45
CA ASN A 6 18.38 -26.86 -34.40
C ASN A 6 17.63 -27.31 -33.15
N LEU A 7 17.87 -28.53 -32.67
CA LEU A 7 17.27 -29.03 -31.43
C LEU A 7 17.79 -28.28 -30.19
N VAL A 8 19.08 -27.99 -30.14
CA VAL A 8 19.71 -27.23 -29.04
C VAL A 8 19.22 -25.79 -29.03
N CYS A 9 19.07 -25.11 -30.18
CA CYS A 9 18.50 -23.80 -30.29
C CYS A 9 17.02 -23.74 -29.83
N ALA A 10 16.21 -24.73 -30.24
CA ALA A 10 14.82 -24.82 -29.85
C ALA A 10 14.61 -25.00 -28.32
N VAL A 11 15.44 -25.86 -27.70
CA VAL A 11 15.42 -26.06 -26.24
C VAL A 11 15.91 -24.84 -25.50
N SER A 12 16.91 -24.10 -25.99
CA SER A 12 17.40 -22.86 -25.39
C SER A 12 16.34 -21.73 -25.39
N ILE A 13 15.55 -21.63 -26.45
CA ILE A 13 14.45 -20.63 -26.55
C ILE A 13 13.31 -20.95 -25.59
N LEU A 14 13.01 -22.22 -25.32
CA LEU A 14 11.97 -22.63 -24.36
C LEU A 14 12.32 -22.25 -22.93
N PHE A 15 13.57 -22.18 -22.54
CA PHE A 15 14.03 -21.77 -21.23
C PHE A 15 13.93 -20.24 -20.99
N LEU A 16 13.88 -19.42 -22.03
CA LEU A 16 13.78 -17.97 -21.92
C LEU A 16 12.35 -17.47 -21.64
N LEU A 17 11.33 -18.30 -21.83
CA LEU A 17 9.92 -17.90 -21.67
C LEU A 17 9.39 -17.99 -20.24
N ASN A 18 10.14 -18.52 -19.28
CA ASN A 18 9.70 -18.67 -17.89
C ASN A 18 10.09 -17.51 -16.97
N SER A 19 10.59 -16.38 -17.49
CA SER A 19 11.16 -15.31 -16.66
C SER A 19 10.20 -14.16 -16.31
N CYS A 20 8.95 -14.18 -16.72
CA CYS A 20 7.96 -13.20 -16.27
C CYS A 20 7.21 -13.69 -15.03
N GLN A 21 7.87 -13.72 -13.89
CA GLN A 21 7.13 -13.69 -12.61
C GLN A 21 6.48 -12.32 -12.50
N GLY A 22 5.16 -12.28 -12.65
CA GLY A 22 4.38 -11.03 -12.48
C GLY A 22 4.71 -10.35 -11.14
N ILE A 23 4.54 -9.03 -11.10
CA ILE A 23 4.68 -8.26 -9.87
C ILE A 23 3.64 -8.76 -8.88
N LYS A 24 4.10 -9.20 -7.70
CA LYS A 24 3.24 -9.63 -6.60
C LYS A 24 2.86 -8.43 -5.75
N GLU A 25 1.64 -8.42 -5.27
CA GLU A 25 1.16 -7.41 -4.33
C GLU A 25 1.94 -7.44 -3.02
N LEU A 26 2.03 -6.28 -2.38
CA LEU A 26 2.61 -6.18 -1.04
C LEU A 26 1.66 -6.81 -0.03
N GLU A 27 2.20 -7.60 0.88
CA GLU A 27 1.42 -8.26 1.92
C GLU A 27 1.37 -7.37 3.16
N PHE A 28 0.17 -6.94 3.55
CA PHE A 28 -0.05 -6.28 4.84
C PHE A 28 0.22 -7.27 5.98
N LYS A 29 0.92 -6.82 7.02
CA LYS A 29 1.22 -7.63 8.21
C LYS A 29 0.52 -7.11 9.45
N GLU A 30 0.71 -5.86 9.80
CA GLU A 30 0.15 -5.24 10.99
C GLU A 30 0.20 -3.71 10.90
N TYR A 31 -0.48 -3.05 11.80
CA TYR A 31 -0.32 -1.63 12.08
C TYR A 31 0.29 -1.42 13.47
N LYS A 32 1.08 -0.37 13.62
CA LYS A 32 1.76 -0.01 14.87
C LYS A 32 1.66 1.49 15.12
N ASN A 33 2.02 1.89 16.35
CA ASN A 33 2.24 3.29 16.69
C ASN A 33 1.07 4.22 16.34
N PHE A 34 -0.17 3.72 16.45
CA PHE A 34 -1.35 4.55 16.23
C PHE A 34 -1.38 5.68 17.27
N LYS A 35 -1.45 6.94 16.80
CA LYS A 35 -1.48 8.14 17.65
C LYS A 35 -2.42 9.19 17.07
N LEU A 36 -3.14 9.87 17.94
CA LEU A 36 -3.83 11.10 17.63
C LEU A 36 -2.83 12.25 17.88
N GLU A 37 -2.17 12.75 16.84
CA GLU A 37 -1.17 13.82 16.96
C GLU A 37 -1.81 15.18 17.25
N LYS A 38 -2.93 15.45 16.60
CA LYS A 38 -3.69 16.69 16.76
C LYS A 38 -5.18 16.39 16.86
N ALA A 39 -5.79 16.82 17.96
CA ALA A 39 -7.23 16.76 18.15
C ALA A 39 -7.87 18.12 17.88
N GLY A 40 -8.89 18.16 17.02
CA GLY A 40 -9.63 19.38 16.71
C GLY A 40 -11.05 19.05 16.24
N PHE A 41 -11.98 19.98 16.48
CA PHE A 41 -13.40 19.81 16.12
C PHE A 41 -13.65 19.73 14.60
N SER A 42 -12.81 20.36 13.79
CA SER A 42 -12.95 20.35 12.33
C SER A 42 -11.95 19.41 11.66
N LYS A 43 -10.70 19.45 12.12
CA LYS A 43 -9.61 18.63 11.58
C LYS A 43 -8.83 18.01 12.72
N SER A 44 -8.55 16.73 12.60
CA SER A 44 -7.64 15.98 13.46
C SER A 44 -6.56 15.34 12.59
N THR A 45 -5.38 15.09 13.16
CA THR A 45 -4.31 14.37 12.45
C THR A 45 -4.02 13.10 13.21
N ILE A 46 -4.11 11.99 12.51
CA ILE A 46 -3.77 10.65 12.99
C ILE A 46 -2.46 10.22 12.34
N SER A 47 -1.57 9.61 13.12
CA SER A 47 -0.41 8.90 12.58
C SER A 47 -0.50 7.42 12.87
N VAL A 48 -0.02 6.60 11.93
CA VAL A 48 0.03 5.14 12.04
C VAL A 48 1.19 4.61 11.20
N ASP A 49 1.85 3.59 11.69
CA ASP A 49 2.86 2.85 10.94
C ASP A 49 2.25 1.56 10.39
N LEU A 50 2.25 1.43 9.06
CA LEU A 50 1.79 0.24 8.37
C LEU A 50 3.00 -0.66 8.05
N VAL A 51 2.98 -1.91 8.51
CA VAL A 51 4.03 -2.89 8.23
C VAL A 51 3.59 -3.77 7.09
N TYR A 52 4.38 -3.81 6.03
CA TYR A 52 4.19 -4.65 4.86
C TYR A 52 5.39 -5.58 4.65
N TYR A 53 5.14 -6.70 3.97
CA TYR A 53 6.18 -7.56 3.40
C TYR A 53 6.18 -7.44 1.88
N ASN A 54 7.36 -7.29 1.29
CA ASN A 54 7.53 -7.31 -0.16
C ASN A 54 7.89 -8.74 -0.64
N PRO A 55 6.96 -9.48 -1.27
CA PRO A 55 7.24 -10.83 -1.78
C PRO A 55 8.01 -10.84 -3.09
N ASN A 56 8.35 -9.68 -3.65
CA ASN A 56 9.05 -9.58 -4.92
C ASN A 56 10.56 -9.78 -4.77
N THR A 57 11.20 -10.15 -5.87
CA THR A 57 12.67 -10.34 -5.97
C THR A 57 13.42 -9.04 -6.21
N PHE A 58 12.71 -7.92 -6.32
CA PHE A 58 13.28 -6.58 -6.48
C PHE A 58 12.80 -5.66 -5.35
N GLY A 59 13.61 -4.65 -5.07
CA GLY A 59 13.27 -3.57 -4.15
C GLY A 59 13.00 -2.28 -4.88
N LEU A 60 12.25 -1.39 -4.24
CA LEU A 60 11.91 -0.04 -4.68
C LEU A 60 12.11 0.95 -3.55
N GLU A 61 12.03 2.22 -3.87
CA GLU A 61 11.95 3.32 -2.93
C GLU A 61 10.65 4.09 -3.16
N LEU A 62 9.89 4.35 -2.11
CA LEU A 62 8.70 5.20 -2.11
C LEU A 62 9.11 6.63 -1.71
N LYS A 63 8.78 7.61 -2.54
CA LYS A 63 9.14 9.03 -2.35
C LYS A 63 7.98 9.92 -1.98
N ASN A 64 6.77 9.56 -2.40
CA ASN A 64 5.60 10.39 -2.18
C ASN A 64 4.34 9.54 -2.13
N THR A 65 3.42 9.92 -1.26
CA THR A 65 2.06 9.40 -1.21
C THR A 65 1.07 10.55 -1.24
N ASP A 66 0.00 10.39 -1.99
CA ASP A 66 -1.13 11.32 -2.11
C ASP A 66 -2.39 10.45 -2.19
N LEU A 67 -3.02 10.20 -1.04
CA LEU A 67 -4.02 9.16 -0.85
C LEU A 67 -5.24 9.70 -0.12
N ASP A 68 -6.42 9.35 -0.62
CA ASP A 68 -7.69 9.45 0.08
C ASP A 68 -7.98 8.12 0.79
N ILE A 69 -8.32 8.19 2.06
CA ILE A 69 -8.59 7.04 2.92
C ILE A 69 -10.08 6.99 3.22
N TYR A 70 -10.68 5.83 3.01
CA TYR A 70 -12.12 5.58 3.22
C TYR A 70 -12.33 4.48 4.25
N ILE A 71 -13.42 4.57 5.00
CA ILE A 71 -13.96 3.49 5.83
C ILE A 71 -15.41 3.25 5.41
N ASN A 72 -15.73 2.01 4.99
CA ASN A 72 -17.07 1.63 4.46
C ASN A 72 -17.55 2.64 3.41
N ASP A 73 -16.70 2.97 2.42
CA ASP A 73 -16.93 3.93 1.34
C ASP A 73 -17.12 5.40 1.78
N ASN A 74 -17.04 5.71 3.06
CA ASN A 74 -17.06 7.07 3.58
C ASN A 74 -15.64 7.62 3.69
N LEU A 75 -15.39 8.80 3.13
CA LEU A 75 -14.10 9.46 3.22
C LEU A 75 -13.75 9.75 4.68
N LEU A 76 -12.71 9.10 5.19
CA LEU A 76 -12.14 9.34 6.51
C LEU A 76 -11.24 10.57 6.49
N GLY A 77 -10.37 10.67 5.51
CA GLY A 77 -9.41 11.76 5.43
C GLY A 77 -8.44 11.59 4.27
N HIS A 78 -7.49 12.50 4.23
CA HIS A 78 -6.48 12.61 3.18
C HIS A 78 -5.07 12.53 3.77
N SER A 79 -4.17 11.87 3.04
CA SER A 79 -2.76 11.74 3.39
C SER A 79 -1.89 12.13 2.20
N ALA A 80 -1.30 13.33 2.26
CA ALA A 80 -0.32 13.79 1.28
C ALA A 80 1.01 14.02 1.99
N GLN A 81 2.03 13.23 1.64
CA GLN A 81 3.32 13.35 2.31
C GLN A 81 4.48 12.95 1.42
N GLU A 82 5.58 13.68 1.55
CA GLU A 82 6.86 13.25 1.06
C GLU A 82 7.48 12.28 2.08
N VAL A 83 7.88 11.12 1.60
CA VAL A 83 8.50 10.07 2.41
C VAL A 83 9.76 9.56 1.73
N GLN A 84 10.61 8.90 2.48
CA GLN A 84 11.75 8.18 1.92
C GLN A 84 11.78 6.78 2.53
N VAL A 85 10.93 5.91 1.99
CA VAL A 85 10.77 4.55 2.49
C VAL A 85 11.41 3.57 1.53
N GLN A 86 12.39 2.81 2.02
CA GLN A 86 12.97 1.70 1.29
C GLN A 86 12.04 0.49 1.36
N ILE A 87 11.71 -0.08 0.21
CA ILE A 87 10.93 -1.30 0.05
C ILE A 87 11.90 -2.41 -0.37
N PRO A 88 12.59 -3.08 0.58
CA PRO A 88 13.60 -4.09 0.25
C PRO A 88 12.93 -5.34 -0.35
N LYS A 89 13.68 -6.08 -1.18
CA LYS A 89 13.23 -7.37 -1.74
C LYS A 89 13.10 -8.42 -0.63
N LYS A 90 12.02 -9.21 -0.65
CA LYS A 90 11.82 -10.35 0.27
C LYS A 90 11.97 -9.99 1.75
N GLN A 91 11.56 -8.78 2.14
CA GLN A 91 11.66 -8.30 3.52
C GLN A 91 10.44 -7.46 3.92
N GLN A 92 10.30 -7.29 5.20
CA GLN A 92 9.34 -6.34 5.76
C GLN A 92 9.90 -4.91 5.69
N PHE A 93 8.98 -3.96 5.59
CA PHE A 93 9.26 -2.53 5.69
C PHE A 93 8.09 -1.83 6.38
N THR A 94 8.34 -0.64 6.87
CA THR A 94 7.34 0.18 7.56
C THR A 94 7.03 1.42 6.71
N LEU A 95 5.76 1.66 6.48
CA LEU A 95 5.24 2.87 5.86
C LEU A 95 4.60 3.75 6.93
N PRO A 96 5.25 4.87 7.34
CA PRO A 96 4.62 5.83 8.21
C PRO A 96 3.55 6.61 7.44
N LEU A 97 2.35 6.70 7.99
CA LEU A 97 1.21 7.37 7.38
C LEU A 97 0.67 8.44 8.34
N LYS A 98 0.47 9.65 7.84
CA LYS A 98 -0.24 10.73 8.53
C LYS A 98 -1.50 11.04 7.75
N ILE A 99 -2.64 11.01 8.43
CA ILE A 99 -3.96 11.20 7.84
C ILE A 99 -4.60 12.43 8.47
N ASP A 100 -4.90 13.41 7.65
CA ASP A 100 -5.73 14.55 8.04
C ASP A 100 -7.20 14.17 7.91
N VAL A 101 -7.87 14.12 9.04
CA VAL A 101 -9.21 13.58 9.21
C VAL A 101 -10.23 14.72 9.35
N ASP A 102 -11.29 14.68 8.56
CA ASP A 102 -12.43 15.59 8.72
C ASP A 102 -13.41 15.03 9.76
N MET A 103 -13.32 15.56 10.99
CA MET A 103 -14.14 15.12 12.11
C MET A 103 -15.65 15.36 11.88
N LYS A 104 -16.04 16.35 11.09
CA LYS A 104 -17.46 16.62 10.80
C LYS A 104 -18.05 15.49 9.93
N ASN A 105 -17.29 15.00 8.96
CA ASN A 105 -17.72 13.88 8.12
C ASN A 105 -17.79 12.58 8.92
N ILE A 106 -16.83 12.34 9.81
CA ILE A 106 -16.87 11.19 10.71
C ILE A 106 -18.11 11.21 11.59
N LEU A 107 -18.39 12.30 12.27
CA LEU A 107 -19.54 12.40 13.17
C LEU A 107 -20.88 12.22 12.46
N LYS A 108 -20.99 12.64 11.19
CA LYS A 108 -22.22 12.46 10.39
C LYS A 108 -22.44 11.02 9.95
N ASN A 109 -21.36 10.29 9.64
CA ASN A 109 -21.45 9.01 8.91
C ASN A 109 -21.05 7.78 9.75
N SER A 110 -20.54 7.98 10.97
CA SER A 110 -19.80 6.93 11.67
C SER A 110 -20.55 6.23 12.80
N LEU A 111 -21.73 6.69 13.19
CA LEU A 111 -22.48 5.97 14.23
C LEU A 111 -22.82 4.52 13.81
N THR A 112 -23.14 4.30 12.53
CA THR A 112 -23.37 2.96 11.98
C THR A 112 -22.07 2.16 11.77
N THR A 113 -21.00 2.85 11.41
CA THR A 113 -19.68 2.22 11.14
C THR A 113 -19.02 1.76 12.45
N LEU A 114 -19.12 2.52 13.52
CA LEU A 114 -18.56 2.17 14.83
C LEU A 114 -19.26 0.97 15.49
N LEU A 115 -20.49 0.67 15.07
CA LEU A 115 -21.26 -0.49 15.54
C LEU A 115 -21.01 -1.74 14.70
N SER A 116 -20.28 -1.64 13.61
CA SER A 116 -19.96 -2.77 12.73
C SER A 116 -18.76 -3.54 13.30
N LYS A 117 -18.90 -4.86 13.41
CA LYS A 117 -17.78 -5.74 13.80
C LYS A 117 -16.69 -5.81 12.72
N GLU A 118 -17.03 -5.54 11.48
CA GLU A 118 -16.13 -5.57 10.33
C GLU A 118 -16.23 -4.23 9.58
N VAL A 119 -15.10 -3.66 9.19
CA VAL A 119 -15.02 -2.47 8.35
C VAL A 119 -14.15 -2.70 7.14
N THR A 120 -14.52 -2.11 6.02
CA THR A 120 -13.69 -2.05 4.82
C THR A 120 -12.87 -0.77 4.86
N ILE A 121 -11.55 -0.91 4.86
CA ILE A 121 -10.61 0.20 4.73
C ILE A 121 -10.14 0.24 3.28
N LYS A 122 -10.31 1.37 2.62
CA LYS A 122 -9.88 1.59 1.23
C LYS A 122 -8.96 2.81 1.17
N ALA A 123 -7.88 2.70 0.41
CA ALA A 123 -6.98 3.81 0.09
C ALA A 123 -6.88 3.95 -1.42
N THR A 124 -7.10 5.15 -1.95
CA THR A 124 -7.00 5.44 -3.39
C THR A 124 -6.22 6.71 -3.62
N GLY A 125 -5.48 6.78 -4.73
CA GLY A 125 -4.72 7.99 -5.05
C GLY A 125 -3.51 7.73 -5.92
N LYS A 126 -2.38 8.32 -5.57
CA LYS A 126 -1.12 8.23 -6.32
C LYS A 126 0.05 7.99 -5.38
N ILE A 127 1.01 7.23 -5.87
CA ILE A 127 2.31 7.01 -5.20
C ILE A 127 3.45 7.28 -6.17
N LYS A 128 4.55 7.84 -5.69
CA LYS A 128 5.78 8.01 -6.46
C LYS A 128 6.81 7.00 -5.99
N VAL A 129 7.08 6.01 -6.84
CA VAL A 129 8.01 4.93 -6.56
C VAL A 129 9.08 4.82 -7.63
N GLY A 130 10.22 4.27 -7.29
CA GLY A 130 11.32 4.07 -8.23
C GLY A 130 12.53 3.39 -7.63
N LYS A 131 13.63 3.45 -8.37
CA LYS A 131 14.94 2.93 -7.96
C LYS A 131 16.02 3.66 -8.73
N ALA A 132 17.19 3.89 -8.07
CA ALA A 132 18.37 4.48 -8.70
C ALA A 132 18.07 5.80 -9.46
N ASN A 133 17.36 6.73 -8.82
CA ASN A 133 16.94 8.03 -9.36
C ASN A 133 15.94 7.99 -10.54
N LEU A 134 15.42 6.82 -10.89
CA LEU A 134 14.34 6.68 -11.86
C LEU A 134 13.04 6.47 -11.12
N TYR A 135 12.20 7.52 -11.03
CA TYR A 135 10.93 7.49 -10.32
C TYR A 135 9.76 7.70 -11.28
N LYS A 136 8.65 7.03 -10.97
CA LYS A 136 7.39 7.15 -11.70
C LYS A 136 6.24 7.33 -10.71
N THR A 137 5.30 8.20 -11.03
CA THR A 137 4.04 8.31 -10.32
C THR A 137 3.06 7.30 -10.90
N LEU A 138 2.50 6.47 -10.03
CA LEU A 138 1.56 5.40 -10.36
C LEU A 138 0.25 5.62 -9.63
N PRO A 139 -0.90 5.26 -10.23
CA PRO A 139 -2.14 5.15 -9.49
C PRO A 139 -2.01 4.07 -8.43
N PHE A 140 -2.67 4.28 -7.30
CA PHE A 140 -2.71 3.35 -6.18
C PHE A 140 -4.15 3.12 -5.75
N GLU A 141 -4.52 1.87 -5.58
CA GLU A 141 -5.76 1.45 -4.97
C GLU A 141 -5.50 0.22 -4.12
N TYR A 142 -5.97 0.26 -2.89
CA TYR A 142 -5.88 -0.85 -1.94
C TYR A 142 -7.16 -0.92 -1.14
N SER A 143 -7.69 -2.12 -0.91
CA SER A 143 -8.86 -2.34 -0.10
C SER A 143 -8.66 -3.59 0.76
N THR A 144 -9.03 -3.51 2.03
CA THR A 144 -8.97 -4.63 2.96
C THR A 144 -10.13 -4.57 3.93
N LYS A 145 -10.57 -5.73 4.40
CA LYS A 145 -11.54 -5.85 5.49
C LYS A 145 -10.81 -6.10 6.80
N GLN A 146 -11.22 -5.40 7.83
CA GLN A 146 -10.66 -5.50 9.17
C GLN A 146 -11.77 -5.69 10.20
N GLU A 147 -11.55 -6.61 11.12
CA GLU A 147 -12.39 -6.71 12.30
C GLU A 147 -11.97 -5.65 13.31
N ILE A 148 -12.93 -4.86 13.78
CA ILE A 148 -12.72 -3.92 14.87
C ILE A 148 -13.22 -4.56 16.16
N SER A 149 -12.29 -4.90 17.05
CA SER A 149 -12.60 -5.23 18.44
C SER A 149 -12.42 -3.96 19.27
N LEU A 150 -13.53 -3.35 19.66
CA LEU A 150 -13.51 -2.15 20.51
C LEU A 150 -13.40 -2.46 22.00
N PHE A 151 -13.37 -3.77 22.36
CA PHE A 151 -13.26 -4.25 23.75
C PHE A 151 -12.54 -5.60 23.83
#